data_53b22f74dc6e930762eb6483b0bc4a06
#
_entry.id   53b22f74dc6e930762eb6483b0bc4a06
#
_cell.length_a   1.000
_cell.length_b   1.000
_cell.length_c   1.000
_cell.angle_alpha   90.00
_cell.angle_beta   90.00
_cell.angle_gamma   90.00
#
_symmetry.space_group_name_H-M   'P 1'
#
loop_
_entity.id
_entity.type
_entity.pdbx_description
1 polymer ?
#
loop_
_entity_poly.entity_id
_entity_poly.type
_entity_poly.pdbx_seq_one_letter_code
_entity_poly.pdbx_strand_id
1 'polypeptide(L)'
;SSDVCSSDLDTKVVICAGNHDAIKKGSFYEGFQWSENVIFIENKNIQKVEIDAINTCVYGLSYHETEIEENLYDHIIVDDINKLNILVAHGGDEKHIPINKKKLAMSGFDYVAMGHIHKPEMDERNRMAYCGSLEPIDMNDIGERGYIYGEINKYGLELEFVPFAKRIYKEIDFTVTPKVTNMEIRHRLLDMMEEHGEDNMFKVTFNGYRDPDFEIREKDIEQIGNIVSIQDETVPDFDFEELHEDNHDNILGMFIEKYLNKGYLNEREKKTLYYGTKALLD
;
A
#
# COMPACT_ATOMS: atom_id res chain seq x y z
N SER A 1 14.02 13.53 14.64
CA SER A 1 14.77 13.78 15.85
C SER A 1 14.80 12.53 16.70
N SER A 2 15.95 11.95 16.76
CA SER A 2 16.29 10.76 17.54
C SER A 2 16.35 10.98 19.06
N ASP A 3 15.95 12.12 19.55
CA ASP A 3 16.19 12.53 20.93
C ASP A 3 14.98 12.36 21.87
N VAL A 4 13.83 11.90 21.36
CA VAL A 4 12.78 11.32 22.22
C VAL A 4 13.13 9.85 22.40
N CYS A 5 14.26 9.65 23.02
CA CYS A 5 14.84 8.35 23.17
C CYS A 5 14.01 7.50 24.12
N SER A 6 13.76 6.30 23.68
CA SER A 6 13.52 5.14 24.53
C SER A 6 14.38 5.07 25.80
N SER A 7 15.47 5.84 25.90
CA SER A 7 16.35 5.92 27.07
C SER A 7 15.68 6.45 28.34
N ASP A 8 14.66 7.28 28.21
CA ASP A 8 13.93 7.85 29.36
C ASP A 8 12.70 7.01 29.76
N LEU A 9 12.40 5.96 29.00
CA LEU A 9 11.31 5.04 29.26
C LEU A 9 11.88 3.73 29.82
N ASP A 10 11.29 3.22 30.88
CA ASP A 10 11.58 1.86 31.40
C ASP A 10 11.09 0.75 30.45
N THR A 11 11.03 1.06 29.16
CA THR A 11 10.51 0.24 28.09
C THR A 11 11.65 -0.43 27.32
N LYS A 12 11.58 -1.75 27.17
CA LYS A 12 12.51 -2.49 26.31
C LYS A 12 12.10 -2.37 24.86
N VAL A 13 13.07 -2.04 24.01
CA VAL A 13 12.90 -1.92 22.57
C VAL A 13 13.71 -3.01 21.88
N VAL A 14 13.09 -3.80 21.01
CA VAL A 14 13.77 -4.82 20.21
C VAL A 14 13.68 -4.44 18.74
N ILE A 15 14.84 -4.40 18.08
CA ILE A 15 14.98 -3.95 16.70
C ILE A 15 15.70 -5.01 15.88
N CYS A 16 15.26 -5.22 14.64
CA CYS A 16 16.01 -5.95 13.63
C CYS A 16 16.09 -5.10 12.34
N ALA A 17 17.17 -5.31 11.58
CA ALA A 17 17.33 -4.68 10.27
C ALA A 17 16.52 -5.44 9.20
N GLY A 18 15.87 -4.69 8.31
CA GLY A 18 15.16 -5.21 7.16
C GLY A 18 16.01 -5.25 5.88
N ASN A 19 15.37 -5.54 4.75
CA ASN A 19 16.04 -5.68 3.45
C ASN A 19 16.58 -4.34 2.89
N HIS A 20 15.91 -3.22 3.20
CA HIS A 20 16.36 -1.88 2.75
C HIS A 20 17.50 -1.30 3.57
N ASP A 21 17.64 -1.72 4.82
CA ASP A 21 18.65 -1.27 5.77
C ASP A 21 19.55 -2.41 6.26
N ALA A 22 19.75 -3.42 5.41
CA ALA A 22 20.58 -4.59 5.70
C ALA A 22 21.96 -4.24 6.30
N ILE A 23 22.40 -5.02 7.28
CA ILE A 23 23.68 -4.82 7.98
C ILE A 23 24.83 -5.16 7.04
N LYS A 24 25.53 -4.14 6.58
CA LYS A 24 26.71 -4.26 5.73
C LYS A 24 27.67 -3.13 6.03
N LYS A 25 28.90 -3.23 5.50
CA LYS A 25 29.91 -2.21 5.68
C LYS A 25 29.37 -0.83 5.24
N GLY A 26 29.43 0.14 6.13
CA GLY A 26 28.90 1.49 5.93
C GLY A 26 27.39 1.62 6.16
N SER A 27 26.71 0.62 6.72
CA SER A 27 25.31 0.74 7.14
C SER A 27 25.18 1.66 8.37
N PHE A 28 23.96 2.15 8.63
CA PHE A 28 23.66 3.00 9.79
C PHE A 28 23.99 2.33 11.13
N TYR A 29 24.01 1.00 11.16
CA TYR A 29 24.22 0.22 12.37
C TYR A 29 25.69 0.07 12.74
N GLU A 30 26.62 0.30 11.79
CA GLU A 30 28.06 0.15 12.02
C GLU A 30 28.56 1.23 12.98
N GLY A 31 28.93 0.81 14.19
CA GLY A 31 29.43 1.71 15.24
C GLY A 31 28.34 2.52 15.98
N PHE A 32 27.07 2.26 15.72
CA PHE A 32 25.99 2.91 16.46
C PHE A 32 25.91 2.38 17.89
N GLN A 33 25.86 3.29 18.86
CA GLN A 33 25.74 2.94 20.28
C GLN A 33 24.27 3.01 20.71
N TRP A 34 23.69 1.85 20.97
CA TRP A 34 22.33 1.74 21.45
C TRP A 34 22.23 2.08 22.96
N SER A 35 21.09 2.64 23.36
CA SER A 35 20.77 2.82 24.78
C SER A 35 20.58 1.45 25.45
N GLU A 36 20.76 1.37 26.77
CA GLU A 36 20.73 0.11 27.57
C GLU A 36 19.38 -0.64 27.49
N ASN A 37 18.30 0.07 27.19
CA ASN A 37 16.98 -0.51 27.03
C ASN A 37 16.70 -1.00 25.60
N VAL A 38 17.60 -0.74 24.64
CA VAL A 38 17.46 -1.16 23.23
C VAL A 38 18.26 -2.43 22.98
N ILE A 39 17.62 -3.43 22.45
CA ILE A 39 18.20 -4.71 22.05
C ILE A 39 18.17 -4.76 20.52
N PHE A 40 19.32 -4.62 19.90
CA PHE A 40 19.47 -4.75 18.46
C PHE A 40 19.88 -6.20 18.11
N ILE A 41 19.07 -6.88 17.32
CA ILE A 41 19.33 -8.23 16.83
C ILE A 41 20.26 -8.11 15.62
N GLU A 42 21.55 -8.36 15.81
CA GLU A 42 22.55 -8.21 14.75
C GLU A 42 22.72 -9.44 13.87
N ASN A 43 22.35 -10.62 14.36
CA ASN A 43 22.70 -11.88 13.72
C ASN A 43 21.86 -12.13 12.47
N LYS A 44 22.48 -12.66 11.40
CA LYS A 44 21.78 -13.16 10.20
C LYS A 44 21.05 -14.49 10.41
N ASN A 45 21.38 -15.22 11.48
CA ASN A 45 20.66 -16.39 11.91
C ASN A 45 19.76 -16.04 13.09
N ILE A 46 18.74 -16.86 13.32
CA ILE A 46 17.83 -16.64 14.44
C ILE A 46 18.60 -16.51 15.74
N GLN A 47 18.40 -15.39 16.40
CA GLN A 47 18.91 -15.07 17.73
C GLN A 47 17.75 -15.03 18.70
N LYS A 48 17.95 -15.60 19.90
CA LYS A 48 17.02 -15.49 21.03
C LYS A 48 17.56 -14.50 22.05
N VAL A 49 16.71 -13.64 22.53
CA VAL A 49 16.98 -12.67 23.61
C VAL A 49 15.98 -12.90 24.72
N GLU A 50 16.44 -12.98 25.96
CA GLU A 50 15.58 -13.13 27.13
C GLU A 50 15.42 -11.79 27.85
N ILE A 51 14.16 -11.44 28.17
CA ILE A 51 13.79 -10.28 28.95
C ILE A 51 13.17 -10.78 30.26
N ASP A 52 14.05 -11.10 31.22
CA ASP A 52 13.66 -11.77 32.47
C ASP A 52 12.65 -10.97 33.29
N ALA A 53 12.73 -9.63 33.26
CA ALA A 53 11.82 -8.76 34.01
C ALA A 53 10.32 -9.00 33.67
N ILE A 54 10.03 -9.48 32.48
CA ILE A 54 8.66 -9.75 31.99
C ILE A 54 8.48 -11.22 31.54
N ASN A 55 9.40 -12.10 31.92
CA ASN A 55 9.40 -13.53 31.58
C ASN A 55 9.14 -13.81 30.08
N THR A 56 9.85 -13.08 29.20
CA THR A 56 9.64 -13.07 27.77
C THR A 56 10.91 -13.45 27.01
N CYS A 57 10.77 -14.28 25.98
CA CYS A 57 11.80 -14.54 24.99
C CYS A 57 11.42 -13.86 23.66
N VAL A 58 12.34 -13.10 23.10
CA VAL A 58 12.18 -12.51 21.78
C VAL A 58 13.16 -13.16 20.82
N TYR A 59 12.64 -13.60 19.69
CA TYR A 59 13.40 -14.24 18.61
C TYR A 59 13.42 -13.32 17.40
N GLY A 60 14.50 -13.35 16.63
CA GLY A 60 14.58 -12.59 15.38
C GLY A 60 15.90 -12.79 14.67
N LEU A 61 16.01 -12.21 13.52
CA LEU A 61 17.24 -12.08 12.73
C LEU A 61 17.26 -10.73 12.03
N SER A 62 18.45 -10.29 11.61
CA SER A 62 18.59 -9.11 10.75
C SER A 62 19.09 -9.50 9.37
N TYR A 63 18.66 -8.73 8.37
CA TYR A 63 19.15 -8.86 7.01
C TYR A 63 20.61 -8.41 6.91
N HIS A 64 21.42 -9.18 6.20
CA HIS A 64 22.79 -8.84 5.79
C HIS A 64 22.92 -8.74 4.27
N GLU A 65 21.87 -9.13 3.56
CA GLU A 65 21.71 -9.06 2.12
C GLU A 65 20.34 -8.46 1.81
N THR A 66 20.14 -7.90 0.64
CA THR A 66 18.88 -7.24 0.28
C THR A 66 17.77 -8.24 -0.06
N GLU A 67 18.14 -9.43 -0.53
CA GLU A 67 17.21 -10.51 -0.90
C GLU A 67 17.62 -11.79 -0.18
N ILE A 68 16.67 -12.50 0.39
CA ILE A 68 16.84 -13.81 1.06
C ILE A 68 15.65 -14.69 0.67
N GLU A 69 15.86 -15.63 -0.23
CA GLU A 69 14.82 -16.52 -0.75
C GLU A 69 14.59 -17.77 0.11
N GLU A 70 15.38 -17.95 1.17
CA GLU A 70 15.26 -19.08 2.08
C GLU A 70 14.18 -18.86 3.15
N ASN A 71 13.39 -19.89 3.47
CA ASN A 71 12.33 -19.85 4.49
C ASN A 71 12.92 -19.96 5.90
N LEU A 72 13.65 -18.97 6.36
CA LEU A 72 14.42 -19.02 7.61
C LEU A 72 13.55 -19.13 8.88
N TYR A 73 12.30 -18.62 8.83
CA TYR A 73 11.40 -18.66 9.98
C TYR A 73 10.60 -19.97 10.11
N ASP A 74 10.44 -20.74 9.05
CA ASP A 74 9.58 -21.93 9.01
C ASP A 74 10.03 -23.10 9.90
N HIS A 75 11.25 -23.05 10.41
CA HIS A 75 11.87 -24.13 11.20
C HIS A 75 12.15 -23.76 12.65
N ILE A 76 11.70 -22.57 13.07
CA ILE A 76 11.89 -22.12 14.45
C ILE A 76 10.90 -22.85 15.35
N ILE A 77 11.41 -23.37 16.46
CA ILE A 77 10.60 -23.91 17.55
C ILE A 77 11.02 -23.19 18.82
N VAL A 78 10.06 -22.75 19.63
CA VAL A 78 10.36 -22.09 20.91
C VAL A 78 10.97 -23.08 21.91
N ASP A 79 11.96 -22.64 22.66
CA ASP A 79 12.66 -23.51 23.61
C ASP A 79 11.88 -23.74 24.90
N ASP A 80 11.19 -22.72 25.40
CA ASP A 80 10.42 -22.76 26.64
C ASP A 80 9.02 -22.20 26.45
N ILE A 81 8.04 -23.07 26.40
CA ILE A 81 6.63 -22.72 26.24
C ILE A 81 6.02 -22.01 27.47
N ASN A 82 6.69 -22.01 28.63
CA ASN A 82 6.21 -21.32 29.83
C ASN A 82 6.55 -19.84 29.82
N LYS A 83 7.53 -19.42 29.03
CA LYS A 83 7.84 -18.02 28.77
C LYS A 83 6.91 -17.47 27.68
N LEU A 84 6.67 -16.17 27.70
CA LEU A 84 6.05 -15.48 26.56
C LEU A 84 7.05 -15.46 25.40
N ASN A 85 6.66 -15.97 24.22
CA ASN A 85 7.54 -16.10 23.07
C ASN A 85 7.08 -15.20 21.94
N ILE A 86 7.90 -14.24 21.55
CA ILE A 86 7.61 -13.29 20.49
C ILE A 86 8.66 -13.44 19.37
N LEU A 87 8.21 -13.49 18.13
CA LEU A 87 9.09 -13.38 16.97
C LEU A 87 9.00 -11.96 16.41
N VAL A 88 10.14 -11.31 16.26
CA VAL A 88 10.28 -10.08 15.46
C VAL A 88 10.87 -10.48 14.11
N ALA A 89 10.09 -10.32 13.05
CA ALA A 89 10.43 -10.82 11.73
C ALA A 89 10.26 -9.74 10.66
N HIS A 90 11.09 -9.83 9.62
CA HIS A 90 10.98 -8.98 8.44
C HIS A 90 10.96 -9.87 7.20
N GLY A 91 9.94 -9.71 6.34
CA GLY A 91 9.78 -10.52 5.12
C GLY A 91 8.35 -10.94 4.83
N GLY A 92 8.19 -11.99 4.00
CA GLY A 92 6.89 -12.58 3.69
C GLY A 92 6.52 -12.65 2.22
N ASP A 93 7.35 -12.13 1.32
CA ASP A 93 7.25 -12.38 -0.13
C ASP A 93 8.33 -13.37 -0.61
N GLU A 94 8.31 -13.71 -1.90
CA GLU A 94 9.18 -14.74 -2.49
C GLU A 94 10.68 -14.42 -2.40
N LYS A 95 11.04 -13.13 -2.35
CA LYS A 95 12.44 -12.66 -2.35
C LYS A 95 12.94 -12.24 -0.97
N HIS A 96 12.02 -12.07 -0.01
CA HIS A 96 12.33 -11.52 1.30
C HIS A 96 11.82 -12.45 2.39
N ILE A 97 12.57 -13.48 2.68
CA ILE A 97 12.31 -14.58 3.63
C ILE A 97 10.85 -15.03 3.54
N PRO A 98 10.51 -15.89 2.56
CA PRO A 98 9.16 -16.41 2.40
C PRO A 98 8.64 -17.04 3.68
N ILE A 99 7.37 -16.82 4.02
CA ILE A 99 6.76 -17.26 5.26
C ILE A 99 5.57 -18.17 4.99
N ASN A 100 5.60 -19.35 5.60
CA ASN A 100 4.42 -20.20 5.71
C ASN A 100 3.66 -19.88 7.00
N LYS A 101 2.64 -19.00 6.93
CA LYS A 101 1.85 -18.58 8.09
C LYS A 101 1.35 -19.75 8.96
N LYS A 102 0.95 -20.87 8.32
CA LYS A 102 0.46 -22.07 9.06
C LYS A 102 1.55 -22.77 9.85
N LYS A 103 2.74 -22.93 9.26
CA LYS A 103 3.89 -23.51 9.98
C LYS A 103 4.32 -22.62 11.13
N LEU A 104 4.41 -21.32 10.88
CA LEU A 104 4.83 -20.37 11.88
C LEU A 104 3.84 -20.29 13.06
N ALA A 105 2.54 -20.37 12.80
CA ALA A 105 1.51 -20.47 13.85
C ALA A 105 1.64 -21.72 14.73
N MET A 106 2.29 -22.79 14.22
CA MET A 106 2.53 -24.03 14.97
C MET A 106 3.88 -24.05 15.70
N SER A 107 4.73 -23.05 15.54
CA SER A 107 6.07 -22.98 16.14
C SER A 107 6.09 -22.67 17.64
N GLY A 108 4.93 -22.32 18.21
CA GLY A 108 4.77 -22.04 19.64
C GLY A 108 4.95 -20.57 20.04
N PHE A 109 5.03 -19.67 19.07
CA PHE A 109 5.04 -18.22 19.37
C PHE A 109 3.67 -17.75 19.86
N ASP A 110 3.70 -16.88 20.86
CA ASP A 110 2.52 -16.20 21.38
C ASP A 110 2.15 -14.99 20.51
N TYR A 111 3.14 -14.41 19.83
CA TYR A 111 2.95 -13.34 18.85
C TYR A 111 4.09 -13.29 17.83
N VAL A 112 3.76 -12.92 16.60
CA VAL A 112 4.71 -12.65 15.52
C VAL A 112 4.53 -11.23 15.01
N ALA A 113 5.47 -10.37 15.37
CA ALA A 113 5.54 -8.98 14.91
C ALA A 113 6.27 -8.92 13.57
N MET A 114 5.52 -8.58 12.50
CA MET A 114 6.01 -8.61 11.13
C MET A 114 6.29 -7.22 10.59
N GLY A 115 7.44 -7.06 9.93
CA GLY A 115 7.78 -5.93 9.06
C GLY A 115 7.85 -6.34 7.60
N HIS A 116 8.20 -5.43 6.70
CA HIS A 116 8.35 -5.55 5.26
C HIS A 116 7.11 -5.11 4.47
N ILE A 117 5.95 -5.61 4.78
CA ILE A 117 4.72 -5.20 4.09
C ILE A 117 4.22 -3.87 4.67
N HIS A 118 4.14 -2.83 3.83
CA HIS A 118 3.78 -1.48 4.27
C HIS A 118 2.30 -1.33 4.63
N LYS A 119 1.44 -2.22 4.14
CA LYS A 119 0.02 -2.24 4.47
C LYS A 119 -0.19 -2.96 5.80
N PRO A 120 -0.88 -2.34 6.78
CA PRO A 120 -1.21 -3.03 8.03
C PRO A 120 -2.14 -4.22 7.78
N GLU A 121 -1.82 -5.34 8.40
CA GLU A 121 -2.61 -6.57 8.35
C GLU A 121 -2.54 -7.28 9.69
N MET A 122 -3.67 -7.58 10.31
CA MET A 122 -3.76 -8.36 11.54
C MET A 122 -4.36 -9.74 11.26
N ASP A 123 -3.65 -10.78 11.63
CA ASP A 123 -4.09 -12.17 11.53
C ASP A 123 -4.13 -12.78 12.94
N GLU A 124 -5.19 -12.46 13.68
CA GLU A 124 -5.37 -12.92 15.06
C GLU A 124 -5.39 -14.43 15.18
N ARG A 125 -5.94 -15.14 14.18
CA ARG A 125 -6.00 -16.59 14.15
C ARG A 125 -4.61 -17.24 14.20
N ASN A 126 -3.66 -16.65 13.50
CA ASN A 126 -2.27 -17.10 13.44
C ASN A 126 -1.37 -16.32 14.41
N ARG A 127 -1.94 -15.40 15.21
CA ARG A 127 -1.22 -14.58 16.19
C ARG A 127 -0.09 -13.77 15.57
N MET A 128 -0.34 -13.19 14.41
CA MET A 128 0.67 -12.39 13.70
C MET A 128 0.07 -11.12 13.13
N ALA A 129 0.91 -10.09 12.99
CA ALA A 129 0.50 -8.86 12.35
C ALA A 129 1.67 -8.16 11.66
N TYR A 130 1.39 -7.59 10.49
CA TYR A 130 2.19 -6.56 9.86
C TYR A 130 1.71 -5.20 10.35
N CYS A 131 2.57 -4.44 11.01
CA CYS A 131 2.20 -3.09 11.46
C CYS A 131 2.11 -2.09 10.29
N GLY A 132 2.68 -2.42 9.14
CA GLY A 132 2.83 -1.49 8.04
C GLY A 132 3.94 -0.46 8.27
N SER A 133 3.82 0.68 7.63
CA SER A 133 4.68 1.84 7.82
C SER A 133 3.99 2.91 8.67
N LEU A 134 4.75 3.72 9.40
CA LEU A 134 4.20 4.84 10.18
C LEU A 134 3.65 5.96 9.32
N GLU A 135 4.29 6.20 8.18
CA GLU A 135 3.89 7.15 7.15
C GLU A 135 3.93 6.44 5.79
N PRO A 136 3.17 6.86 4.78
CA PRO A 136 3.30 6.32 3.43
C PRO A 136 4.71 6.54 2.88
N ILE A 137 5.30 5.52 2.28
CA ILE A 137 6.64 5.56 1.71
C ILE A 137 6.59 5.90 0.22
N ASP A 138 5.57 5.42 -0.46
CA ASP A 138 5.32 5.74 -1.86
C ASP A 138 3.83 5.92 -2.17
N MET A 139 3.52 6.37 -3.41
CA MET A 139 2.15 6.66 -3.82
C MET A 139 1.22 5.45 -3.94
N ASN A 140 1.74 4.22 -3.82
CA ASN A 140 0.93 3.01 -3.81
C ASN A 140 0.52 2.60 -2.40
N ASP A 141 1.07 3.27 -1.39
CA ASP A 141 0.71 3.08 0.01
C ASP A 141 -0.62 3.75 0.35
N ILE A 142 -1.69 3.34 -0.33
CA ILE A 142 -3.04 3.89 -0.14
C ILE A 142 -3.60 3.54 1.23
N GLY A 143 -4.29 4.49 1.86
CA GLY A 143 -5.02 4.31 3.11
C GLY A 143 -4.18 4.53 4.36
N GLU A 144 -4.75 4.18 5.50
CA GLU A 144 -4.17 4.48 6.81
C GLU A 144 -2.82 3.82 7.05
N ARG A 145 -1.94 4.55 7.75
CA ARG A 145 -0.63 4.12 8.22
C ARG A 145 -0.48 4.42 9.69
N GLY A 146 0.29 3.59 10.39
CA GLY A 146 0.39 3.70 11.83
C GLY A 146 1.16 2.54 12.44
N TYR A 147 0.76 2.13 13.62
CA TYR A 147 1.40 1.07 14.36
C TYR A 147 0.37 0.15 15.03
N ILE A 148 0.82 -1.01 15.47
CA ILE A 148 0.02 -1.95 16.25
C ILE A 148 0.35 -1.77 17.73
N TYR A 149 -0.70 -1.60 18.52
CA TYR A 149 -0.67 -1.60 19.97
C TYR A 149 -1.46 -2.81 20.49
N GLY A 150 -1.08 -3.35 21.64
CA GLY A 150 -1.85 -4.45 22.21
C GLY A 150 -1.28 -5.05 23.46
N GLU A 151 -2.02 -6.02 23.99
CA GLU A 151 -1.64 -6.81 25.15
C GLU A 151 -1.51 -8.29 24.78
N ILE A 152 -0.42 -8.90 25.25
CA ILE A 152 -0.12 -10.30 24.97
C ILE A 152 0.13 -11.02 26.29
N ASN A 153 -0.49 -12.16 26.44
CA ASN A 153 -0.18 -13.10 27.50
C ASN A 153 -0.33 -14.55 27.00
N LYS A 154 -0.03 -15.54 27.85
CA LYS A 154 -0.14 -16.96 27.49
C LYS A 154 -1.54 -17.43 27.13
N TYR A 155 -2.56 -16.68 27.46
CA TYR A 155 -3.96 -17.06 27.30
C TYR A 155 -4.68 -16.27 26.20
N GLY A 156 -4.12 -15.13 25.80
CA GLY A 156 -4.77 -14.23 24.84
C GLY A 156 -3.83 -13.23 24.18
N LEU A 157 -4.29 -12.72 23.08
CA LEU A 157 -3.70 -11.65 22.28
C LEU A 157 -4.81 -10.68 21.92
N GLU A 158 -4.64 -9.41 22.31
CA GLU A 158 -5.52 -8.32 21.90
C GLU A 158 -4.68 -7.29 21.17
N LEU A 159 -5.01 -7.03 19.91
CA LEU A 159 -4.29 -6.10 19.04
C LEU A 159 -5.22 -5.02 18.52
N GLU A 160 -4.71 -3.82 18.46
CA GLU A 160 -5.36 -2.66 17.84
C GLU A 160 -4.40 -1.98 16.88
N PHE A 161 -4.89 -1.66 15.67
CA PHE A 161 -4.16 -0.77 14.77
C PHE A 161 -4.46 0.68 15.15
N VAL A 162 -3.41 1.44 15.41
CA VAL A 162 -3.50 2.86 15.77
C VAL A 162 -3.04 3.70 14.57
N PRO A 163 -3.95 4.40 13.89
CA PRO A 163 -3.58 5.35 12.83
C PRO A 163 -2.68 6.45 13.38
N PHE A 164 -1.56 6.72 12.70
CA PHE A 164 -0.56 7.68 13.18
C PHE A 164 -0.08 8.66 12.10
N ALA A 165 -0.16 8.26 10.83
CA ALA A 165 0.29 9.09 9.71
C ALA A 165 -0.38 10.46 9.70
N LYS A 166 0.42 11.50 9.46
CA LYS A 166 -0.11 12.87 9.32
C LYS A 166 -0.84 13.07 8.00
N ARG A 167 -0.39 12.38 6.96
CA ARG A 167 -0.96 12.42 5.61
C ARG A 167 -0.95 11.03 5.02
N ILE A 168 -2.01 10.69 4.34
CA ILE A 168 -2.14 9.41 3.64
C ILE A 168 -2.47 9.64 2.17
N TYR A 169 -2.18 8.64 1.34
CA TYR A 169 -2.67 8.63 -0.04
C TYR A 169 -4.12 8.17 -0.06
N LYS A 170 -4.96 8.92 -0.77
CA LYS A 170 -6.36 8.60 -1.03
C LYS A 170 -6.66 8.60 -2.51
N GLU A 171 -7.53 7.72 -2.94
CA GLU A 171 -8.02 7.67 -4.31
C GLU A 171 -9.36 8.41 -4.40
N ILE A 172 -9.50 9.20 -5.45
CA ILE A 172 -10.74 9.89 -5.81
C ILE A 172 -11.16 9.41 -7.20
N ASP A 173 -12.29 8.72 -7.26
CA ASP A 173 -12.95 8.37 -8.50
C ASP A 173 -13.94 9.47 -8.89
N PHE A 174 -13.61 10.22 -9.94
CA PHE A 174 -14.41 11.33 -10.41
C PHE A 174 -15.17 10.94 -11.67
N THR A 175 -16.50 10.85 -11.58
CA THR A 175 -17.33 10.56 -12.75
C THR A 175 -17.64 11.83 -13.53
N VAL A 176 -17.19 11.83 -14.78
CA VAL A 176 -17.42 12.88 -15.78
C VAL A 176 -18.73 12.61 -16.54
N THR A 177 -19.44 13.66 -16.90
CA THR A 177 -20.61 13.60 -17.78
C THR A 177 -20.38 14.52 -18.98
N PRO A 178 -21.12 14.37 -20.14
CA PRO A 178 -20.92 15.20 -21.31
C PRO A 178 -21.15 16.71 -21.09
N LYS A 179 -21.82 17.08 -20.00
CA LYS A 179 -22.12 18.49 -19.69
C LYS A 179 -21.15 19.09 -18.67
N VAL A 180 -20.18 18.33 -18.17
CA VAL A 180 -19.25 18.84 -17.16
C VAL A 180 -18.35 19.90 -17.73
N THR A 181 -17.99 20.87 -16.89
CA THR A 181 -17.00 21.91 -17.22
C THR A 181 -15.76 21.78 -16.34
N ASN A 182 -14.61 22.29 -16.80
CA ASN A 182 -13.39 22.31 -16.00
C ASN A 182 -13.56 23.07 -14.67
N MET A 183 -14.44 24.09 -14.62
CA MET A 183 -14.76 24.80 -13.39
C MET A 183 -15.53 23.91 -12.41
N GLU A 184 -16.50 23.14 -12.90
CA GLU A 184 -17.26 22.20 -12.08
C GLU A 184 -16.37 21.06 -11.56
N ILE A 185 -15.50 20.50 -12.41
CA ILE A 185 -14.50 19.51 -11.98
C ILE A 185 -13.69 20.08 -10.81
N ARG A 186 -13.17 21.30 -10.97
CA ARG A 186 -12.38 21.95 -9.92
C ARG A 186 -13.15 22.08 -8.60
N HIS A 187 -14.38 22.58 -8.63
CA HIS A 187 -15.18 22.75 -7.42
C HIS A 187 -15.47 21.41 -6.73
N ARG A 188 -15.93 20.42 -7.49
CA ARG A 188 -16.25 19.10 -6.93
C ARG A 188 -15.02 18.38 -6.39
N LEU A 189 -13.86 18.54 -7.03
CA LEU A 189 -12.61 17.99 -6.48
C LEU A 189 -12.24 18.64 -5.15
N LEU A 190 -12.38 19.97 -5.04
CA LEU A 190 -12.13 20.66 -3.76
C LEU A 190 -13.06 20.17 -2.67
N ASP A 191 -14.35 20.02 -2.94
CA ASP A 191 -15.33 19.49 -1.99
C ASP A 191 -14.96 18.05 -1.55
N MET A 192 -14.60 17.18 -2.52
CA MET A 192 -14.18 15.81 -2.21
C MET A 192 -12.88 15.76 -1.40
N MET A 193 -11.92 16.63 -1.70
CA MET A 193 -10.67 16.72 -0.93
C MET A 193 -10.90 17.22 0.49
N GLU A 194 -11.80 18.19 0.68
CA GLU A 194 -12.21 18.67 2.00
C GLU A 194 -12.85 17.55 2.83
N GLU A 195 -13.79 16.78 2.25
CA GLU A 195 -14.41 15.61 2.92
C GLU A 195 -13.39 14.54 3.31
N HIS A 196 -12.33 14.38 2.52
CA HIS A 196 -11.29 13.40 2.75
C HIS A 196 -10.12 13.90 3.62
N GLY A 197 -10.12 15.19 3.98
CA GLY A 197 -9.04 15.89 4.69
C GLY A 197 -8.02 16.49 3.74
N GLU A 198 -8.01 17.82 3.65
CA GLU A 198 -7.22 18.62 2.69
C GLU A 198 -5.71 18.36 2.72
N ASP A 199 -5.18 17.94 3.88
CA ASP A 199 -3.76 17.66 4.07
C ASP A 199 -3.30 16.35 3.41
N ASN A 200 -4.24 15.48 3.04
CA ASN A 200 -3.93 14.21 2.41
C ASN A 200 -3.44 14.37 0.96
N MET A 201 -2.83 13.33 0.42
CA MET A 201 -2.33 13.26 -0.96
C MET A 201 -3.34 12.49 -1.81
N PHE A 202 -3.71 13.05 -2.97
CA PHE A 202 -4.81 12.50 -3.77
C PHE A 202 -4.34 11.97 -5.11
N LYS A 203 -4.82 10.76 -5.45
CA LYS A 203 -4.75 10.18 -6.78
C LYS A 203 -6.15 10.28 -7.38
N VAL A 204 -6.28 11.02 -8.47
CA VAL A 204 -7.58 11.27 -9.11
C VAL A 204 -7.69 10.45 -10.38
N THR A 205 -8.74 9.65 -10.49
CA THR A 205 -9.10 8.94 -11.71
C THR A 205 -10.39 9.50 -12.24
N PHE A 206 -10.34 10.08 -13.44
CA PHE A 206 -11.52 10.49 -14.17
C PHE A 206 -12.09 9.32 -14.96
N ASN A 207 -13.37 9.05 -14.80
CA ASN A 207 -14.10 8.01 -15.52
C ASN A 207 -15.42 8.53 -16.07
N GLY A 208 -16.16 7.71 -16.83
CA GLY A 208 -17.45 8.10 -17.41
C GLY A 208 -17.34 8.64 -18.82
N TYR A 209 -18.36 9.37 -19.24
CA TYR A 209 -18.49 9.88 -20.60
C TYR A 209 -18.32 11.38 -20.63
N ARG A 210 -17.50 11.90 -21.56
CA ARG A 210 -17.29 13.33 -21.76
C ARG A 210 -17.74 13.74 -23.16
N ASP A 211 -18.06 15.01 -23.31
CA ASP A 211 -18.23 15.60 -24.64
C ASP A 211 -16.96 15.33 -25.49
N PRO A 212 -17.09 14.94 -26.77
CA PRO A 212 -15.95 14.64 -27.64
C PRO A 212 -14.94 15.80 -27.74
N ASP A 213 -15.43 17.03 -27.73
CA ASP A 213 -14.62 18.25 -27.85
C ASP A 213 -14.12 18.78 -26.50
N PHE A 214 -14.50 18.15 -25.39
CA PHE A 214 -14.09 18.54 -24.07
C PHE A 214 -12.75 17.91 -23.67
N GLU A 215 -11.82 18.74 -23.20
CA GLU A 215 -10.55 18.30 -22.64
C GLU A 215 -10.45 18.64 -21.14
N ILE A 216 -10.05 17.65 -20.35
CA ILE A 216 -9.74 17.86 -18.94
C ILE A 216 -8.40 18.57 -18.84
N ARG A 217 -8.40 19.74 -18.20
CA ARG A 217 -7.19 20.55 -18.03
C ARG A 217 -6.39 20.07 -16.79
N GLU A 218 -5.63 19.02 -16.95
CA GLU A 218 -4.85 18.41 -15.87
C GLU A 218 -3.97 19.42 -15.14
N LYS A 219 -3.31 20.34 -15.86
CA LYS A 219 -2.47 21.40 -15.27
C LYS A 219 -3.22 22.33 -14.32
N ASP A 220 -4.50 22.59 -14.58
CA ASP A 220 -5.33 23.40 -13.70
C ASP A 220 -5.73 22.61 -12.45
N ILE A 221 -5.83 21.28 -12.58
CA ILE A 221 -6.17 20.35 -11.50
C ILE A 221 -4.97 20.15 -10.58
N GLU A 222 -3.78 19.92 -11.11
CA GLU A 222 -2.54 19.79 -10.33
C GLU A 222 -2.28 20.98 -9.39
N GLN A 223 -2.85 22.15 -9.69
CA GLN A 223 -2.71 23.35 -8.88
C GLN A 223 -3.74 23.48 -7.75
N ILE A 224 -4.70 22.57 -7.65
CA ILE A 224 -5.79 22.68 -6.66
C ILE A 224 -5.32 22.33 -5.23
N GLY A 225 -4.31 21.49 -5.09
CA GLY A 225 -3.84 21.03 -3.77
C GLY A 225 -2.87 19.86 -3.87
N ASN A 226 -2.98 18.92 -2.95
CA ASN A 226 -2.05 17.78 -2.86
C ASN A 226 -2.41 16.65 -3.85
N ILE A 227 -2.69 16.97 -5.11
CA ILE A 227 -2.95 15.97 -6.15
C ILE A 227 -1.60 15.50 -6.69
N VAL A 228 -1.32 14.21 -6.53
CA VAL A 228 -0.03 13.60 -6.87
C VAL A 228 -0.07 12.74 -8.14
N SER A 229 -1.27 12.38 -8.59
CA SER A 229 -1.47 11.61 -9.82
C SER A 229 -2.85 11.90 -10.40
N ILE A 230 -2.91 12.05 -11.71
CA ILE A 230 -4.15 12.19 -12.47
C ILE A 230 -4.16 11.09 -13.53
N GLN A 231 -5.28 10.40 -13.66
CA GLN A 231 -5.52 9.40 -14.67
C GLN A 231 -6.84 9.69 -15.39
N ASP A 232 -6.79 9.89 -16.70
CA ASP A 232 -7.99 10.09 -17.52
C ASP A 232 -8.39 8.77 -18.20
N GLU A 233 -9.45 8.15 -17.68
CA GLU A 233 -10.10 6.96 -18.23
C GLU A 233 -11.45 7.29 -18.87
N THR A 234 -11.73 8.57 -19.11
CA THR A 234 -13.01 8.99 -19.72
C THR A 234 -13.10 8.55 -21.17
N VAL A 235 -14.33 8.34 -21.59
CA VAL A 235 -14.67 7.95 -22.97
C VAL A 235 -15.44 9.08 -23.63
N PRO A 236 -15.11 9.51 -24.88
CA PRO A 236 -15.91 10.46 -25.62
C PRO A 236 -17.32 9.93 -25.85
N ASP A 237 -18.34 10.75 -25.58
CA ASP A 237 -19.75 10.39 -25.80
C ASP A 237 -20.15 10.73 -27.24
N PHE A 238 -19.71 9.90 -28.18
CA PHE A 238 -20.03 10.07 -29.60
C PHE A 238 -21.47 9.68 -29.88
N ASP A 239 -22.21 10.53 -30.62
CA ASP A 239 -23.42 10.13 -31.33
C ASP A 239 -23.00 9.39 -32.62
N PHE A 240 -22.94 8.08 -32.51
CA PHE A 240 -22.50 7.25 -33.65
C PHE A 240 -23.52 7.23 -34.83
N GLU A 241 -24.80 7.50 -34.59
CA GLU A 241 -25.79 7.59 -35.65
C GLU A 241 -25.58 8.88 -36.45
N GLU A 242 -25.43 10.02 -35.77
CA GLU A 242 -25.12 11.29 -36.38
C GLU A 242 -23.77 11.25 -37.10
N LEU A 243 -22.74 10.72 -36.47
CA LEU A 243 -21.42 10.59 -37.10
C LEU A 243 -21.44 9.67 -38.35
N HIS A 244 -22.24 8.64 -38.34
CA HIS A 244 -22.40 7.79 -39.52
C HIS A 244 -23.12 8.52 -40.65
N GLU A 245 -24.20 9.25 -40.36
CA GLU A 245 -24.95 10.03 -41.35
C GLU A 245 -24.06 11.10 -42.03
N ASP A 246 -23.29 11.83 -41.24
CA ASP A 246 -22.40 12.90 -41.72
C ASP A 246 -21.19 12.37 -42.51
N ASN A 247 -20.80 11.11 -42.30
CA ASN A 247 -19.62 10.50 -42.88
C ASN A 247 -19.89 9.25 -43.75
N HIS A 248 -21.11 9.09 -44.22
CA HIS A 248 -21.57 7.85 -44.89
C HIS A 248 -20.77 7.44 -46.12
N ASP A 249 -20.06 8.36 -46.78
CA ASP A 249 -19.28 8.16 -48.00
C ASP A 249 -17.76 8.05 -47.77
N ASN A 250 -17.31 8.01 -46.51
CA ASN A 250 -15.90 7.93 -46.17
C ASN A 250 -15.56 6.76 -45.24
N ILE A 251 -14.26 6.61 -44.89
CA ILE A 251 -13.76 5.50 -44.06
C ILE A 251 -14.37 5.53 -42.63
N LEU A 252 -14.64 6.68 -42.07
CA LEU A 252 -15.24 6.82 -40.73
C LEU A 252 -16.65 6.24 -40.69
N GLY A 253 -17.50 6.64 -41.67
CA GLY A 253 -18.85 6.10 -41.77
C GLY A 253 -18.86 4.59 -42.02
N MET A 254 -18.04 4.08 -42.95
CA MET A 254 -17.90 2.63 -43.18
C MET A 254 -17.42 1.87 -41.93
N PHE A 255 -16.55 2.47 -41.13
CA PHE A 255 -16.10 1.87 -39.88
C PHE A 255 -17.21 1.80 -38.85
N ILE A 256 -17.95 2.90 -38.63
CA ILE A 256 -19.06 2.99 -37.68
C ILE A 256 -20.18 2.04 -38.05
N GLU A 257 -20.60 2.00 -39.35
CA GLU A 257 -21.64 1.13 -39.88
C GLU A 257 -21.46 -0.34 -39.51
N LYS A 258 -20.20 -0.80 -39.53
CA LYS A 258 -19.86 -2.18 -39.16
C LYS A 258 -20.29 -2.54 -37.74
N TYR A 259 -20.35 -1.57 -36.83
CA TYR A 259 -20.74 -1.76 -35.44
C TYR A 259 -22.22 -1.47 -35.19
N LEU A 260 -22.80 -0.44 -35.82
CA LEU A 260 -24.22 -0.09 -35.70
C LEU A 260 -25.12 -1.26 -36.10
N ASN A 261 -24.72 -2.00 -37.14
CA ASN A 261 -25.49 -3.13 -37.64
C ASN A 261 -25.44 -4.39 -36.75
N LYS A 262 -24.66 -4.40 -35.65
CA LYS A 262 -24.50 -5.59 -34.81
C LYS A 262 -25.55 -5.75 -33.70
N GLY A 263 -26.35 -4.76 -33.40
CA GLY A 263 -27.42 -4.80 -32.40
C GLY A 263 -26.91 -4.89 -30.93
N TYR A 264 -25.87 -5.68 -30.67
CA TYR A 264 -25.18 -5.76 -29.35
C TYR A 264 -23.66 -5.76 -29.53
N LEU A 265 -22.97 -4.93 -28.75
CA LEU A 265 -21.52 -4.86 -28.72
C LEU A 265 -21.01 -5.33 -27.36
N ASN A 266 -20.06 -6.25 -27.37
CA ASN A 266 -19.31 -6.58 -26.16
C ASN A 266 -18.34 -5.47 -25.79
N GLU A 267 -17.75 -5.50 -24.57
CA GLU A 267 -16.87 -4.43 -24.06
C GLU A 267 -15.65 -4.16 -24.95
N ARG A 268 -15.08 -5.21 -25.57
CA ARG A 268 -13.95 -5.05 -26.49
C ARG A 268 -14.38 -4.34 -27.77
N GLU A 269 -15.55 -4.66 -28.29
CA GLU A 269 -16.11 -4.03 -29.50
C GLU A 269 -16.49 -2.57 -29.24
N LYS A 270 -17.09 -2.26 -28.09
CA LYS A 270 -17.34 -0.88 -27.67
C LYS A 270 -16.03 -0.08 -27.63
N LYS A 271 -15.03 -0.57 -26.91
CA LYS A 271 -13.70 0.09 -26.87
C LYS A 271 -13.10 0.25 -28.26
N THR A 272 -13.23 -0.75 -29.14
CA THR A 272 -12.73 -0.67 -30.52
C THR A 272 -13.47 0.42 -31.30
N LEU A 273 -14.80 0.49 -31.18
CA LEU A 273 -15.60 1.53 -31.84
C LEU A 273 -15.16 2.93 -31.38
N TYR A 274 -15.05 3.17 -30.07
CA TYR A 274 -14.66 4.46 -29.53
C TYR A 274 -13.23 4.88 -29.95
N TYR A 275 -12.24 4.02 -29.74
CA TYR A 275 -10.85 4.36 -30.08
C TYR A 275 -10.62 4.45 -31.58
N GLY A 276 -11.32 3.59 -32.37
CA GLY A 276 -11.24 3.65 -33.83
C GLY A 276 -11.88 4.91 -34.39
N THR A 277 -13.03 5.34 -33.84
CA THR A 277 -13.69 6.59 -34.23
C THR A 277 -12.79 7.78 -33.91
N LYS A 278 -12.24 7.84 -32.69
CA LYS A 278 -11.31 8.89 -32.31
C LYS A 278 -10.11 8.95 -33.26
N ALA A 279 -9.46 7.84 -33.54
CA ALA A 279 -8.30 7.77 -34.43
C ALA A 279 -8.61 8.14 -35.90
N LEU A 280 -9.87 8.11 -36.31
CA LEU A 280 -10.31 8.51 -37.67
C LEU A 280 -10.77 9.95 -37.73
N LEU A 281 -11.08 10.59 -36.58
CA LEU A 281 -11.40 11.99 -36.46
C LEU A 281 -10.17 12.87 -36.30
N ASP A 282 -9.08 12.36 -35.67
CA ASP A 282 -7.77 13.01 -35.53
C ASP A 282 -7.00 12.97 -36.88
#